data_b8ab9cd0de27cf113b01ba510b97f427
#
_entry.id   b8ab9cd0de27cf113b01ba510b97f427
#
_cell.length_a   1.000
_cell.length_b   1.000
_cell.length_c   1.000
_cell.angle_alpha   90.00
_cell.angle_beta   90.00
_cell.angle_gamma   90.00
#
_symmetry.space_group_name_H-M   'P 1'
#
loop_
_entity.id
_entity.type
_entity.pdbx_description
1 polymer ?
#
loop_
_entity_poly.entity_id
_entity_poly.type
_entity_poly.pdbx_seq_one_letter_code
_entity_poly.pdbx_strand_id
1 'polypeptide(L)'
;MAQKRRTAPPRRRTASTRKRGAVSSSRRKSSRSGPDLQRRAYQVFAEQAVPLWNDLTYQCEQFAAGFNQALGSDELHVEAAATTIRVAYPRADAVLSVALDKAERYVQATLDNGCADRGSCAADQPAVGLTVNGNDLRFVLAGEIVSNEQLAVELLTKLTRGTSEGEQS
;
A
#
# COMPACT_ATOMS: atom_id res chain seq x y z
N MET A 1 -69.50 -62.62 -35.09
CA MET A 1 -70.58 -61.77 -34.63
C MET A 1 -70.12 -60.38 -34.31
N ALA A 2 -70.66 -59.40 -34.98
CA ALA A 2 -70.81 -58.01 -34.78
C ALA A 2 -69.51 -57.16 -34.44
N GLN A 3 -69.00 -56.51 -35.48
CA GLN A 3 -68.18 -55.33 -35.47
C GLN A 3 -68.94 -54.16 -34.84
N LYS A 4 -68.24 -53.36 -34.04
CA LYS A 4 -68.70 -52.00 -33.74
C LYS A 4 -67.52 -50.99 -33.87
N ARG A 5 -67.56 -50.28 -34.97
CA ARG A 5 -66.72 -49.09 -35.21
C ARG A 5 -67.06 -48.02 -34.19
N ARG A 6 -66.01 -47.37 -33.62
CA ARG A 6 -66.20 -46.08 -32.97
C ARG A 6 -65.18 -45.10 -33.39
N THR A 7 -65.71 -44.06 -33.91
CA THR A 7 -65.19 -42.81 -34.47
C THR A 7 -64.25 -42.04 -33.48
N ALA A 8 -63.18 -41.51 -34.01
CA ALA A 8 -62.31 -40.63 -33.30
C ALA A 8 -62.87 -39.20 -33.15
N PRO A 9 -62.68 -38.50 -32.01
CA PRO A 9 -62.98 -37.08 -31.88
C PRO A 9 -61.90 -36.15 -32.36
N PRO A 10 -62.25 -34.89 -32.74
CA PRO A 10 -61.38 -33.97 -33.42
C PRO A 10 -60.33 -33.35 -32.50
N ARG A 11 -59.13 -33.18 -33.02
CA ARG A 11 -57.99 -32.45 -32.37
C ARG A 11 -58.33 -30.97 -32.18
N ARG A 12 -58.42 -30.54 -30.96
CA ARG A 12 -58.40 -29.11 -30.59
C ARG A 12 -56.97 -28.56 -30.72
N ARG A 13 -56.80 -27.63 -31.64
CA ARG A 13 -55.62 -26.78 -31.72
C ARG A 13 -55.62 -25.81 -30.56
N THR A 14 -54.77 -25.99 -29.59
CA THR A 14 -54.46 -24.98 -28.57
C THR A 14 -53.42 -24.03 -29.15
N ALA A 15 -53.78 -22.77 -29.26
CA ALA A 15 -52.89 -21.68 -29.64
C ALA A 15 -51.81 -21.51 -28.57
N SER A 16 -50.56 -21.74 -28.99
CA SER A 16 -49.38 -21.48 -28.19
C SER A 16 -49.13 -19.97 -28.14
N THR A 17 -49.52 -19.34 -27.05
CA THR A 17 -49.20 -17.96 -26.73
C THR A 17 -47.72 -17.90 -26.40
N ARG A 18 -46.88 -17.51 -27.35
CA ARG A 18 -45.47 -17.15 -27.14
C ARG A 18 -45.44 -15.94 -26.19
N LYS A 19 -45.20 -16.17 -24.92
CA LYS A 19 -44.71 -15.16 -23.98
C LYS A 19 -43.33 -14.73 -24.50
N ARG A 20 -43.26 -13.53 -25.07
CA ARG A 20 -42.00 -12.81 -25.29
C ARG A 20 -41.39 -12.58 -23.91
N GLY A 21 -40.39 -13.38 -23.56
CA GLY A 21 -39.54 -13.15 -22.42
C GLY A 21 -38.87 -11.78 -22.61
N ALA A 22 -39.18 -10.87 -21.70
CA ALA A 22 -38.44 -9.63 -21.59
C ALA A 22 -36.96 -9.99 -21.36
N VAL A 23 -36.12 -9.72 -22.36
CA VAL A 23 -34.69 -9.77 -22.24
C VAL A 23 -34.32 -8.65 -21.25
N SER A 24 -34.17 -9.03 -20.00
CA SER A 24 -33.52 -8.19 -19.00
C SER A 24 -32.14 -7.88 -19.52
N SER A 25 -31.97 -6.69 -20.10
CA SER A 25 -30.66 -6.13 -20.39
C SER A 25 -29.95 -5.91 -19.06
N SER A 26 -29.23 -6.93 -18.61
CA SER A 26 -28.27 -6.79 -17.55
C SER A 26 -27.28 -5.71 -18.03
N ARG A 27 -27.45 -4.50 -17.53
CA ARG A 27 -26.52 -3.40 -17.64
C ARG A 27 -25.15 -3.95 -17.22
N ARG A 28 -24.36 -4.38 -18.17
CA ARG A 28 -22.93 -4.67 -17.98
C ARG A 28 -22.37 -3.39 -17.36
N LYS A 29 -22.05 -3.44 -16.08
CA LYS A 29 -21.23 -2.42 -15.43
C LYS A 29 -19.98 -2.36 -16.29
N SER A 30 -19.85 -1.30 -17.08
CA SER A 30 -18.66 -1.05 -17.87
C SER A 30 -17.48 -1.12 -16.91
N SER A 31 -16.65 -2.14 -17.05
CA SER A 31 -15.35 -2.18 -16.39
C SER A 31 -14.66 -0.86 -16.77
N ARG A 32 -14.41 -0.01 -15.77
CA ARG A 32 -13.67 1.24 -15.98
C ARG A 32 -12.42 0.88 -16.75
N SER A 33 -12.21 1.51 -17.89
CA SER A 33 -11.08 1.20 -18.76
C SER A 33 -9.78 1.46 -17.99
N GLY A 34 -8.75 0.64 -18.21
CA GLY A 34 -7.45 0.79 -17.55
C GLY A 34 -6.88 2.22 -17.57
N PRO A 35 -7.03 3.00 -18.67
CA PRO A 35 -6.60 4.40 -18.74
C PRO A 35 -7.26 5.32 -17.70
N ASP A 36 -8.55 5.12 -17.38
CA ASP A 36 -9.26 5.95 -16.40
C ASP A 36 -8.79 5.67 -14.98
N LEU A 37 -8.52 4.42 -14.65
CA LEU A 37 -7.96 4.02 -13.36
C LEU A 37 -6.55 4.59 -13.16
N GLN A 38 -5.74 4.54 -14.21
CA GLN A 38 -4.39 5.07 -14.18
C GLN A 38 -4.40 6.59 -14.00
N ARG A 39 -5.23 7.32 -14.77
CA ARG A 39 -5.39 8.79 -14.62
C ARG A 39 -5.81 9.16 -13.21
N ARG A 40 -6.76 8.42 -12.61
CA ARG A 40 -7.20 8.66 -11.24
C ARG A 40 -6.08 8.42 -10.23
N ALA A 41 -5.30 7.35 -10.38
CA ALA A 41 -4.16 7.08 -9.52
C ALA A 41 -3.11 8.20 -9.59
N TYR A 42 -2.85 8.75 -10.78
CA TYR A 42 -1.98 9.93 -10.94
C TYR A 42 -2.51 11.15 -10.19
N GLN A 43 -3.80 11.42 -10.30
CA GLN A 43 -4.42 12.56 -9.63
C GLN A 43 -4.34 12.41 -8.11
N VAL A 44 -4.70 11.25 -7.57
CA VAL A 44 -4.61 10.96 -6.13
C VAL A 44 -3.18 11.14 -5.64
N PHE A 45 -2.19 10.63 -6.38
CA PHE A 45 -0.79 10.83 -6.02
C PHE A 45 -0.39 12.30 -6.00
N ALA A 46 -0.74 13.06 -7.05
CA ALA A 46 -0.39 14.48 -7.15
C ALA A 46 -1.00 15.31 -6.00
N GLU A 47 -2.21 14.99 -5.57
CA GLU A 47 -2.91 15.69 -4.51
C GLU A 47 -2.46 15.28 -3.10
N GLN A 48 -2.08 14.03 -2.89
CA GLN A 48 -1.88 13.47 -1.54
C GLN A 48 -0.42 13.13 -1.19
N ALA A 49 0.50 13.09 -2.16
CA ALA A 49 1.88 12.72 -1.86
C ALA A 49 2.56 13.68 -0.86
N VAL A 50 2.34 14.98 -0.99
CA VAL A 50 2.92 15.97 -0.07
C VAL A 50 2.31 15.90 1.32
N PRO A 51 0.98 15.91 1.51
CA PRO A 51 0.37 15.69 2.81
C PRO A 51 0.81 14.39 3.48
N LEU A 52 0.81 13.28 2.75
CA LEU A 52 1.24 11.98 3.26
C LEU A 52 2.70 12.00 3.72
N TRP A 53 3.57 12.66 2.95
CA TRP A 53 4.98 12.82 3.26
C TRP A 53 5.21 13.67 4.51
N ASN A 54 4.52 14.79 4.62
CA ASN A 54 4.61 15.66 5.78
C ASN A 54 4.15 14.96 7.07
N ASP A 55 3.09 14.15 6.98
CA ASP A 55 2.63 13.36 8.11
C ASP A 55 3.67 12.29 8.52
N LEU A 56 4.28 11.58 7.54
CA LEU A 56 5.38 10.66 7.85
C LEU A 56 6.55 11.37 8.54
N THR A 57 6.93 12.55 8.05
CA THR A 57 7.99 13.37 8.67
C THR A 57 7.65 13.66 10.13
N TYR A 58 6.43 14.13 10.38
CA TYR A 58 5.95 14.41 11.73
C TYR A 58 6.01 13.18 12.63
N GLN A 59 5.60 12.00 12.15
CA GLN A 59 5.67 10.76 12.92
C GLN A 59 7.13 10.37 13.25
N CYS A 60 8.05 10.57 12.33
CA CYS A 60 9.48 10.34 12.59
C CYS A 60 10.02 11.29 13.67
N GLU A 61 9.66 12.56 13.62
CA GLU A 61 10.04 13.55 14.64
C GLU A 61 9.46 13.22 16.02
N GLN A 62 8.18 12.80 16.09
CA GLN A 62 7.54 12.39 17.34
C GLN A 62 8.20 11.14 17.94
N PHE A 63 8.54 10.16 17.09
CA PHE A 63 9.26 8.97 17.57
C PHE A 63 10.63 9.36 18.14
N ALA A 64 11.40 10.18 17.42
CA ALA A 64 12.72 10.60 17.84
C ALA A 64 12.66 11.40 19.17
N ALA A 65 11.70 12.31 19.29
CA ALA A 65 11.49 13.07 20.52
C ALA A 65 11.15 12.16 21.70
N GLY A 66 10.23 11.20 21.54
CA GLY A 66 9.88 10.22 22.55
C GLY A 66 11.06 9.33 22.96
N PHE A 67 11.85 8.87 21.97
CA PHE A 67 13.04 8.06 22.20
C PHE A 67 14.11 8.84 22.99
N ASN A 68 14.42 10.06 22.56
CA ASN A 68 15.40 10.94 23.22
C ASN A 68 14.96 11.29 24.65
N GLN A 69 13.67 11.57 24.84
CA GLN A 69 13.13 11.80 26.18
C GLN A 69 13.27 10.58 27.09
N ALA A 70 13.00 9.37 26.57
CA ALA A 70 13.12 8.14 27.34
C ALA A 70 14.56 7.82 27.75
N LEU A 71 15.54 8.18 26.92
CA LEU A 71 16.98 8.01 27.19
C LEU A 71 17.55 9.16 28.04
N GLY A 72 16.89 10.30 28.12
CA GLY A 72 17.41 11.52 28.75
C GLY A 72 18.59 12.14 28.00
N SER A 73 18.74 11.85 26.70
CA SER A 73 19.81 12.31 25.83
C SER A 73 19.31 12.53 24.41
N ASP A 74 19.96 13.39 23.65
CA ASP A 74 19.63 13.68 22.24
C ASP A 74 20.41 12.73 21.33
N GLU A 75 19.86 11.53 21.14
CA GLU A 75 20.51 10.42 20.44
C GLU A 75 20.02 10.28 18.99
N LEU A 76 18.73 10.55 18.72
CA LEU A 76 18.16 10.49 17.38
C LEU A 76 17.97 11.89 16.81
N HIS A 77 18.59 12.14 15.65
CA HIS A 77 18.50 13.40 14.94
C HIS A 77 17.72 13.21 13.65
N VAL A 78 16.61 13.96 13.49
CA VAL A 78 15.77 13.93 12.28
C VAL A 78 16.04 15.18 11.45
N GLU A 79 16.46 14.98 10.21
CA GLU A 79 16.59 16.02 9.19
C GLU A 79 15.58 15.76 8.08
N ALA A 80 14.65 16.67 7.85
CA ALA A 80 13.65 16.53 6.84
C ALA A 80 13.75 17.60 5.76
N ALA A 81 13.60 17.19 4.51
CA ALA A 81 13.48 18.04 3.35
C ALA A 81 12.21 17.69 2.54
N ALA A 82 11.95 18.41 1.47
CA ALA A 82 10.72 18.27 0.68
C ALA A 82 10.46 16.84 0.14
N THR A 83 11.50 16.03 -0.02
CA THR A 83 11.44 14.67 -0.57
C THR A 83 12.38 13.68 0.14
N THR A 84 13.03 14.08 1.21
CA THR A 84 13.93 13.21 1.96
C THR A 84 13.74 13.39 3.45
N ILE A 85 13.78 12.26 4.18
CA ILE A 85 13.86 12.22 5.63
C ILE A 85 15.13 11.44 5.94
N ARG A 86 15.99 12.02 6.75
CA ARG A 86 17.20 11.38 7.24
C ARG A 86 17.13 11.33 8.76
N VAL A 87 17.31 10.13 9.32
CA VAL A 87 17.38 9.95 10.76
C VAL A 87 18.74 9.36 11.09
N ALA A 88 19.52 10.09 11.85
CA ALA A 88 20.83 9.65 12.30
C ALA A 88 20.76 9.18 13.75
N TYR A 89 21.44 8.07 14.02
CA TYR A 89 21.68 7.54 15.36
C TYR A 89 23.21 7.45 15.58
N PRO A 90 23.88 8.56 15.95
CA PRO A 90 25.35 8.63 16.00
C PRO A 90 25.98 7.61 16.94
N ARG A 91 25.32 7.29 18.07
CA ARG A 91 25.81 6.30 19.02
C ARG A 91 26.02 4.92 18.40
N ALA A 92 25.26 4.61 17.38
CA ALA A 92 25.33 3.34 16.67
C ALA A 92 26.00 3.44 15.29
N ASP A 93 26.46 4.62 14.92
CA ASP A 93 26.95 4.93 13.57
C ASP A 93 25.94 4.50 12.49
N ALA A 94 24.64 4.67 12.78
CA ALA A 94 23.57 4.23 11.92
C ALA A 94 22.77 5.41 11.36
N VAL A 95 22.38 5.31 10.07
CA VAL A 95 21.60 6.32 9.37
C VAL A 95 20.48 5.66 8.57
N LEU A 96 19.26 6.07 8.83
CA LEU A 96 18.11 5.77 8.00
C LEU A 96 17.89 6.94 7.03
N SER A 97 17.82 6.65 5.75
CA SER A 97 17.45 7.61 4.71
C SER A 97 16.19 7.14 4.01
N VAL A 98 15.16 7.99 3.98
CA VAL A 98 13.91 7.74 3.25
C VAL A 98 13.76 8.82 2.20
N ALA A 99 13.59 8.44 0.95
CA ALA A 99 13.45 9.34 -0.18
C ALA A 99 12.14 9.08 -0.94
N LEU A 100 11.41 10.15 -1.26
CA LEU A 100 10.22 10.12 -2.11
C LEU A 100 10.60 10.52 -3.53
N ASP A 101 10.55 9.58 -4.47
CA ASP A 101 10.65 9.89 -5.90
C ASP A 101 9.26 10.24 -6.44
N LYS A 102 9.03 11.54 -6.69
CA LYS A 102 7.75 12.02 -7.21
C LYS A 102 7.55 11.69 -8.69
N ALA A 103 8.61 11.51 -9.45
CA ALA A 103 8.53 11.18 -10.87
C ALA A 103 8.15 9.72 -11.06
N GLU A 104 8.86 8.83 -10.39
CA GLU A 104 8.63 7.39 -10.43
C GLU A 104 7.56 6.91 -9.44
N ARG A 105 7.13 7.78 -8.51
CA ARG A 105 6.09 7.54 -7.51
C ARG A 105 6.37 6.34 -6.61
N TYR A 106 7.58 6.25 -6.13
CA TYR A 106 7.97 5.25 -5.15
C TYR A 106 8.71 5.90 -3.97
N VAL A 107 8.86 5.14 -2.91
CA VAL A 107 9.63 5.51 -1.74
C VAL A 107 10.80 4.56 -1.64
N GLN A 108 12.00 5.10 -1.52
CA GLN A 108 13.19 4.34 -1.24
C GLN A 108 13.59 4.55 0.22
N ALA A 109 13.71 3.47 0.97
CA ALA A 109 14.27 3.51 2.32
C ALA A 109 15.59 2.74 2.31
N THR A 110 16.61 3.32 2.92
CA THR A 110 17.96 2.73 3.05
C THR A 110 18.39 2.88 4.49
N LEU A 111 18.79 1.79 5.12
CA LEU A 111 19.39 1.75 6.44
C LEU A 111 20.87 1.43 6.32
N ASP A 112 21.70 2.38 6.71
CA ASP A 112 23.16 2.25 6.79
C ASP A 112 23.55 2.07 8.26
N ASN A 113 24.18 0.98 8.61
CA ASN A 113 24.55 0.62 9.97
C ASN A 113 26.07 0.78 10.22
N GLY A 114 26.74 1.71 9.51
CA GLY A 114 28.13 2.05 9.75
C GLY A 114 29.16 0.93 9.59
N CYS A 115 28.77 -0.17 8.96
CA CYS A 115 29.65 -1.34 8.77
C CYS A 115 30.72 -1.16 7.68
N ALA A 116 31.26 0.04 7.52
CA ALA A 116 32.20 0.37 6.44
C ALA A 116 33.44 -0.55 6.35
N ASP A 117 33.80 -1.22 7.46
CA ASP A 117 35.01 -2.06 7.54
C ASP A 117 34.79 -3.57 7.48
N ARG A 118 33.53 -4.03 7.52
CA ARG A 118 33.22 -5.46 7.49
C ARG A 118 32.54 -5.89 6.20
N GLY A 119 33.22 -5.87 5.11
CA GLY A 119 32.91 -6.32 3.74
C GLY A 119 31.62 -7.11 3.39
N SER A 120 30.60 -7.09 4.22
CA SER A 120 29.36 -7.85 4.06
C SER A 120 28.12 -7.20 4.69
N CYS A 121 28.10 -5.91 4.97
CA CYS A 121 26.85 -5.26 5.37
C CYS A 121 26.14 -4.79 4.09
N ALA A 122 25.29 -5.64 3.55
CA ALA A 122 24.28 -5.16 2.60
C ALA A 122 23.39 -4.17 3.35
N ALA A 123 23.35 -2.91 2.88
CA ALA A 123 22.41 -1.93 3.41
C ALA A 123 21.01 -2.58 3.39
N ASP A 124 20.38 -2.72 4.56
CA ASP A 124 19.02 -3.23 4.62
C ASP A 124 18.12 -2.20 3.94
N GLN A 125 17.47 -2.63 2.87
CA GLN A 125 16.52 -1.79 2.12
C GLN A 125 15.11 -2.27 2.44
N PRO A 126 14.45 -1.66 3.44
CA PRO A 126 13.06 -1.97 3.69
C PRO A 126 12.23 -1.74 2.44
N ALA A 127 11.46 -2.74 2.02
CA ALA A 127 10.60 -2.67 0.84
C ALA A 127 9.38 -1.76 1.14
N VAL A 128 9.58 -0.45 1.05
CA VAL A 128 8.53 0.56 1.21
C VAL A 128 8.00 0.95 -0.17
N GLY A 129 6.69 0.96 -0.32
CA GLY A 129 6.01 1.37 -1.54
C GLY A 129 4.88 2.34 -1.29
N LEU A 130 4.24 2.77 -2.38
CA LEU A 130 3.03 3.57 -2.36
C LEU A 130 1.93 2.87 -3.13
N THR A 131 0.71 2.90 -2.62
CA THR A 131 -0.47 2.38 -3.31
C THR A 131 -1.64 3.32 -3.20
N VAL A 132 -2.52 3.30 -4.19
CA VAL A 132 -3.80 4.01 -4.15
C VAL A 132 -4.89 3.02 -3.76
N ASN A 133 -5.45 3.21 -2.58
CA ASN A 133 -6.56 2.43 -2.07
C ASN A 133 -7.85 3.27 -2.12
N GLY A 134 -8.71 3.00 -3.09
CA GLY A 134 -9.90 3.84 -3.34
C GLY A 134 -9.55 5.24 -3.82
N ASN A 135 -9.63 6.22 -2.94
CA ASN A 135 -9.28 7.62 -3.17
C ASN A 135 -8.08 8.08 -2.32
N ASP A 136 -7.50 7.18 -1.55
CA ASP A 136 -6.43 7.52 -0.62
C ASP A 136 -5.10 6.96 -1.10
N LEU A 137 -4.05 7.77 -0.99
CA LEU A 137 -2.67 7.33 -1.12
C LEU A 137 -2.21 6.74 0.22
N ARG A 138 -1.58 5.57 0.20
CA ARG A 138 -1.14 4.84 1.39
C ARG A 138 0.26 4.28 1.19
N PHE A 139 1.00 4.16 2.29
CA PHE A 139 2.23 3.41 2.31
C PHE A 139 1.98 1.90 2.33
N VAL A 140 2.92 1.17 1.72
CA VAL A 140 2.97 -0.29 1.75
C VAL A 140 4.33 -0.70 2.27
N LEU A 141 4.36 -1.56 3.27
CA LEU A 141 5.58 -2.14 3.83
C LEU A 141 5.47 -3.67 3.73
N ALA A 142 6.43 -4.29 3.08
CA ALA A 142 6.45 -5.73 2.85
C ALA A 142 5.16 -6.32 2.22
N GLY A 143 4.45 -5.50 1.41
CA GLY A 143 3.20 -5.89 0.74
C GLY A 143 1.92 -5.57 1.52
N GLU A 144 2.01 -5.08 2.76
CA GLU A 144 0.87 -4.69 3.58
C GLU A 144 0.69 -3.17 3.63
N ILE A 145 -0.58 -2.70 3.62
CA ILE A 145 -0.89 -1.28 3.80
C ILE A 145 -0.68 -0.92 5.26
N VAL A 146 0.14 0.10 5.51
CA VAL A 146 0.47 0.57 6.86
C VAL A 146 0.09 2.05 7.04
N SER A 147 -0.13 2.46 8.28
CA SER A 147 -0.25 3.88 8.63
C SER A 147 1.12 4.55 8.66
N ASN A 148 1.15 5.88 8.61
CA ASN A 148 2.39 6.65 8.71
C ASN A 148 3.10 6.41 10.05
N GLU A 149 2.34 6.33 11.14
CA GLU A 149 2.85 5.98 12.46
C GLU A 149 3.49 4.58 12.48
N GLN A 150 2.79 3.56 11.95
CA GLN A 150 3.32 2.20 11.88
C GLN A 150 4.60 2.14 11.04
N LEU A 151 4.63 2.85 9.90
CA LEU A 151 5.82 2.92 9.05
C LEU A 151 6.99 3.57 9.80
N ALA A 152 6.77 4.72 10.44
CA ALA A 152 7.81 5.41 11.21
C ALA A 152 8.34 4.51 12.35
N VAL A 153 7.46 3.89 13.13
CA VAL A 153 7.84 2.97 14.21
C VAL A 153 8.66 1.81 13.69
N GLU A 154 8.24 1.17 12.60
CA GLU A 154 8.95 0.01 12.04
C GLU A 154 10.35 0.39 11.53
N LEU A 155 10.46 1.49 10.78
CA LEU A 155 11.73 1.95 10.23
C LEU A 155 12.70 2.38 11.33
N LEU A 156 12.21 3.14 12.33
CA LEU A 156 13.06 3.66 13.39
C LEU A 156 13.41 2.59 14.44
N THR A 157 12.53 1.61 14.63
CA THR A 157 12.85 0.44 15.48
C THR A 157 13.98 -0.38 14.85
N LYS A 158 14.01 -0.54 13.53
CA LYS A 158 15.13 -1.21 12.85
C LYS A 158 16.43 -0.43 13.02
N LEU A 159 16.39 0.91 12.90
CA LEU A 159 17.53 1.77 13.14
C LEU A 159 18.10 1.61 14.57
N THR A 160 17.24 1.52 15.58
CA THR A 160 17.66 1.46 16.98
C THR A 160 17.99 0.05 17.47
N ARG A 161 17.43 -1.01 16.88
CA ARG A 161 17.70 -2.42 17.25
C ARG A 161 18.97 -2.98 16.62
N GLY A 162 19.35 -2.54 15.42
CA GLY A 162 20.56 -3.02 14.74
C GLY A 162 21.85 -2.87 15.54
N THR A 163 21.77 -2.16 16.68
CA THR A 163 22.90 -1.88 17.57
C THR A 163 23.00 -2.81 18.78
N SER A 164 21.92 -3.54 19.11
CA SER A 164 21.88 -4.37 20.33
C SER A 164 22.59 -5.73 20.16
N GLU A 165 22.83 -6.16 18.93
CA GLU A 165 23.47 -7.47 18.67
C GLU A 165 25.00 -7.44 18.70
N GLY A 166 25.60 -6.25 18.77
CA GLY A 166 27.08 -6.07 18.83
C GLY A 166 27.70 -6.09 20.22
N GLU A 167 26.91 -6.00 21.30
CA GLU A 167 27.41 -5.82 22.67
C GLU A 167 27.49 -7.12 23.51
N GLN A 168 27.21 -8.28 22.93
CA GLN A 168 27.33 -9.57 23.59
C GLN A 168 28.48 -10.45 23.03
N SER A 169 29.67 -9.90 23.01
CA SER A 169 30.90 -10.72 22.77
C SER A 169 32.04 -10.26 23.62
#